data_afbc33b949575ad7048860e85794b689
#
_entry.id   afbc33b949575ad7048860e85794b689
#
_cell.length_a   1.000
_cell.length_b   1.000
_cell.length_c   1.000
_cell.angle_alpha   90.00
_cell.angle_beta   90.00
_cell.angle_gamma   90.00
#
_symmetry.space_group_name_H-M   'P 1'
#
loop_
_entity.id
_entity.type
_entity.pdbx_description
1 polymer ?
#
loop_
_entity_poly.entity_id
_entity_poly.type
_entity_poly.pdbx_seq_one_letter_code
_entity_poly.pdbx_strand_id
1 'polypeptide(L)'
;MGKTTTAVNLGVTLAQQGKKVLLIDADAQANLTMSLGYSRPDDLPNTLSTIMQDIIDDKSVDVSKSILHHDEGVDLLPSNIELSGLEVRLINAISRESVLKTCINEVKRIMILSLLTVCRV
;
A
#
# COMPACT_ATOMS: atom_id res chain seq x y z
N MET A 1 13.40 1.09 11.53
CA MET A 1 12.45 1.32 12.62
C MET A 1 11.80 2.68 12.54
N GLY A 2 12.55 3.76 12.37
CA GLY A 2 11.97 5.10 12.27
C GLY A 2 11.15 5.39 11.00
N LYS A 3 11.31 4.61 9.95
CA LYS A 3 10.65 4.86 8.66
C LYS A 3 9.13 4.79 8.73
N THR A 4 8.60 3.76 9.39
CA THR A 4 7.14 3.58 9.54
C THR A 4 6.54 4.71 10.37
N THR A 5 7.15 5.02 11.50
CA THR A 5 6.69 6.09 12.39
C THR A 5 6.71 7.45 11.67
N THR A 6 7.78 7.73 10.92
CA THR A 6 7.91 8.97 10.14
C THR A 6 6.83 9.05 9.07
N ALA A 7 6.58 7.96 8.34
CA ALA A 7 5.56 7.92 7.30
C ALA A 7 4.16 8.17 7.85
N VAL A 8 3.82 7.54 8.97
CA VAL A 8 2.52 7.71 9.61
C VAL A 8 2.35 9.15 10.10
N ASN A 9 3.34 9.69 10.80
CA ASN A 9 3.27 11.05 11.34
C ASN A 9 3.17 12.10 10.23
N LEU A 10 3.95 11.94 9.17
CA LEU A 10 3.90 12.84 8.02
C LEU A 10 2.53 12.77 7.33
N GLY A 11 2.03 11.56 7.11
CA GLY A 11 0.73 11.36 6.47
C GLY A 11 -0.41 11.97 7.26
N VAL A 12 -0.46 11.72 8.55
CA VAL A 12 -1.49 12.26 9.45
C VAL A 12 -1.41 13.79 9.49
N THR A 13 -0.20 14.35 9.60
CA THR A 13 -0.01 15.80 9.62
C THR A 13 -0.52 16.44 8.34
N LEU A 14 -0.19 15.87 7.18
CA LEU A 14 -0.65 16.38 5.89
C LEU A 14 -2.16 16.27 5.73
N ALA A 15 -2.74 15.18 6.23
CA ALA A 15 -4.20 15.01 6.21
C ALA A 15 -4.90 16.06 7.07
N GLN A 16 -4.33 16.41 8.21
CA GLN A 16 -4.84 17.48 9.08
C GLN A 16 -4.79 18.85 8.41
N GLN A 17 -3.89 19.02 7.45
CA GLN A 17 -3.79 20.25 6.65
C GLN A 17 -4.77 20.26 5.46
N GLY A 18 -5.67 19.32 5.38
CA GLY A 18 -6.67 19.23 4.32
C GLY A 18 -6.20 18.54 3.05
N LYS A 19 -5.03 17.92 3.07
CA LYS A 19 -4.50 17.18 1.91
C LYS A 19 -5.02 15.75 1.91
N LYS A 20 -5.22 15.21 0.71
CA LYS A 20 -5.55 13.79 0.55
C LYS A 20 -4.26 12.99 0.53
N VAL A 21 -4.15 12.02 1.43
CA VAL A 21 -2.93 11.22 1.61
C VAL A 21 -3.28 9.76 1.47
N LEU A 22 -2.50 9.05 0.65
CA LEU A 22 -2.53 7.60 0.59
C LEU A 22 -1.18 7.06 1.02
N LEU A 23 -1.19 6.19 2.02
CA LEU A 23 -0.01 5.47 2.46
C LEU A 23 -0.05 4.07 1.85
N ILE A 24 1.04 3.64 1.24
CA ILE A 24 1.17 2.31 0.67
C ILE A 24 2.19 1.54 1.49
N ASP A 25 1.76 0.43 2.08
CA ASP A 25 2.64 -0.46 2.83
C ASP A 25 3.19 -1.52 1.88
N ALA A 26 4.47 -1.40 1.53
CA ALA A 26 5.14 -2.34 0.63
C ALA A 26 6.05 -3.31 1.38
N ASP A 27 5.75 -3.56 2.64
CA ASP A 27 6.51 -4.46 3.52
C ASP A 27 5.65 -5.67 3.88
N ALA A 28 6.16 -6.87 3.62
CA ALA A 28 5.46 -8.12 3.94
C ALA A 28 5.17 -8.28 5.44
N GLN A 29 5.92 -7.61 6.30
CA GLN A 29 5.67 -7.63 7.74
C GLN A 29 4.53 -6.72 8.18
N ALA A 30 4.05 -5.88 7.27
CA ALA A 30 2.88 -5.03 7.47
C ALA A 30 3.00 -4.07 8.68
N ASN A 31 4.19 -3.54 8.92
CA ASN A 31 4.42 -2.64 10.06
C ASN A 31 3.58 -1.38 9.98
N LEU A 32 3.48 -0.77 8.80
CA LEU A 32 2.65 0.42 8.60
C LEU A 32 1.17 0.10 8.80
N THR A 33 0.71 -1.02 8.25
CA THR A 33 -0.66 -1.49 8.39
C THR A 33 -1.03 -1.67 9.87
N MET A 34 -0.17 -2.34 10.62
CA MET A 34 -0.39 -2.54 12.06
C MET A 34 -0.35 -1.24 12.85
N SER A 35 0.54 -0.33 12.47
CA SER A 35 0.64 0.98 13.12
C SER A 35 -0.63 1.80 13.02
N LEU A 36 -1.42 1.59 11.99
CA LEU A 36 -2.70 2.27 11.80
C LEU A 36 -3.88 1.53 12.42
N GLY A 37 -3.62 0.51 13.23
CA GLY A 37 -4.65 -0.16 14.02
C GLY A 37 -5.15 -1.48 13.45
N TYR A 38 -4.65 -1.91 12.29
CA TYR A 38 -5.03 -3.19 11.70
C TYR A 38 -4.11 -4.28 12.24
N SER A 39 -4.44 -4.78 13.43
CA SER A 39 -3.58 -5.69 14.21
C SER A 39 -3.45 -7.10 13.60
N ARG A 40 -4.34 -7.45 12.68
CA ARG A 40 -4.35 -8.77 12.03
C ARG A 40 -4.35 -8.60 10.50
N PRO A 41 -3.22 -8.13 9.91
CA PRO A 41 -3.18 -7.86 8.47
C PRO A 41 -3.49 -9.07 7.60
N ASP A 42 -3.15 -10.28 8.06
CA ASP A 42 -3.38 -11.51 7.30
C ASP A 42 -4.85 -11.85 7.14
N ASP A 43 -5.71 -11.24 7.94
CA ASP A 43 -7.17 -11.40 7.84
C ASP A 43 -7.80 -10.42 6.84
N LEU A 44 -7.03 -9.47 6.32
CA LEU A 44 -7.55 -8.51 5.35
C LEU A 44 -7.79 -9.19 4.00
N PRO A 45 -8.98 -9.00 3.40
CA PRO A 45 -9.32 -9.70 2.16
C PRO A 45 -8.58 -9.17 0.93
N ASN A 46 -8.25 -7.90 0.92
CA ASN A 46 -7.59 -7.24 -0.22
C ASN A 46 -6.45 -6.39 0.28
N THR A 47 -5.27 -6.58 -0.32
CA THR A 47 -4.04 -5.89 0.07
C THR A 47 -3.24 -5.53 -1.18
N LEU A 48 -2.06 -4.94 -1.00
CA LEU A 48 -1.13 -4.65 -2.08
C LEU A 48 -0.83 -5.91 -2.89
N SER A 49 -0.67 -7.06 -2.23
CA SER A 49 -0.40 -8.32 -2.93
C SER A 49 -1.54 -8.74 -3.85
N THR A 50 -2.78 -8.46 -3.48
CA THR A 50 -3.95 -8.73 -4.32
C THR A 50 -3.85 -7.96 -5.64
N ILE A 51 -3.53 -6.67 -5.56
CA ILE A 51 -3.40 -5.82 -6.74
C ILE A 51 -2.22 -6.26 -7.61
N MET A 52 -1.08 -6.54 -6.99
CA MET A 52 0.12 -6.99 -7.71
C MET A 52 -0.13 -8.33 -8.40
N GLN A 53 -0.84 -9.24 -7.74
CA GLN A 53 -1.18 -10.53 -8.33
C GLN A 53 -2.10 -10.35 -9.55
N ASP A 54 -3.07 -9.46 -9.47
CA ASP A 54 -3.95 -9.16 -10.60
C ASP A 54 -3.18 -8.59 -11.79
N ILE A 55 -2.21 -7.73 -11.53
CA ILE A 55 -1.33 -7.19 -12.57
C ILE A 55 -0.50 -8.30 -13.23
N ILE A 56 0.07 -9.19 -12.44
CA ILE A 56 0.86 -10.33 -12.93
C ILE A 56 0.01 -11.24 -13.81
N ASP A 57 -1.23 -11.49 -13.40
CA ASP A 57 -2.16 -12.37 -14.10
C ASP A 57 -2.89 -11.68 -15.25
N ASP A 58 -2.56 -10.43 -15.53
CA ASP A 58 -3.19 -9.60 -16.57
C ASP A 58 -4.70 -9.51 -16.39
N LYS A 59 -5.13 -9.42 -15.14
CA LYS A 59 -6.54 -9.28 -14.79
C LYS A 59 -6.89 -7.80 -14.60
N SER A 60 -8.17 -7.52 -14.66
CA SER A 60 -8.72 -6.21 -14.33
C SER A 60 -8.41 -5.85 -12.88
N VAL A 61 -7.87 -4.66 -12.65
CA VAL A 61 -7.46 -4.20 -11.32
C VAL A 61 -8.48 -3.23 -10.77
N ASP A 62 -8.98 -3.51 -9.56
CA ASP A 62 -9.84 -2.60 -8.81
C ASP A 62 -9.15 -2.21 -7.51
N VAL A 63 -8.38 -1.13 -7.57
CA VAL A 63 -7.61 -0.64 -6.45
C VAL A 63 -8.49 -0.19 -5.29
N SER A 64 -9.67 0.33 -5.59
CA SER A 64 -10.58 0.88 -4.56
C SER A 64 -11.01 -0.17 -3.53
N LYS A 65 -11.07 -1.43 -3.91
CA LYS A 65 -11.41 -2.52 -2.98
C LYS A 65 -10.34 -2.77 -1.94
N SER A 66 -9.10 -2.38 -2.22
CA SER A 66 -7.96 -2.61 -1.33
C SER A 66 -7.64 -1.40 -0.47
N ILE A 67 -8.23 -0.25 -0.74
CA ILE A 67 -7.95 0.97 0.01
C ILE A 67 -8.82 1.03 1.25
N LEU A 68 -8.17 1.23 2.40
CA LEU A 68 -8.82 1.41 3.70
C LEU A 68 -8.81 2.89 4.09
N HIS A 69 -9.93 3.38 4.55
CA HIS A 69 -10.06 4.76 5.03
C HIS A 69 -9.89 4.78 6.54
N HIS A 70 -8.89 5.52 7.01
CA HIS A 70 -8.57 5.62 8.42
C HIS A 70 -9.17 6.87 9.05
N ASP A 71 -9.53 6.78 10.33
CA ASP A 71 -10.17 7.88 11.07
C ASP A 71 -9.28 9.12 11.17
N GLU A 72 -7.97 8.95 11.09
CA GLU A 72 -7.01 10.07 11.09
C GLU A 72 -7.00 10.86 9.78
N GLY A 73 -7.84 10.50 8.83
CA GLY A 73 -7.96 11.20 7.56
C GLY A 73 -7.00 10.73 6.47
N VAL A 74 -6.24 9.68 6.72
CA VAL A 74 -5.36 9.07 5.71
C VAL A 74 -6.02 7.83 5.14
N ASP A 75 -5.70 7.52 3.87
CA ASP A 75 -6.06 6.27 3.25
C ASP A 75 -4.86 5.33 3.28
N LEU A 76 -5.10 4.04 3.36
CA LEU A 76 -4.07 3.02 3.43
C LEU A 76 -4.30 1.95 2.38
N LEU A 77 -3.26 1.63 1.63
CA LEU A 77 -3.19 0.39 0.86
C LEU A 77 -2.37 -0.59 1.70
N PRO A 78 -3.03 -1.57 2.35
CA PRO A 78 -2.38 -2.40 3.35
C PRO A 78 -1.53 -3.51 2.73
N SER A 79 -0.70 -4.11 3.56
CA SER A 79 0.10 -5.28 3.20
C SER A 79 -0.16 -6.43 4.17
N ASN A 80 0.29 -7.61 3.79
CA ASN A 80 0.30 -8.78 4.67
C ASN A 80 1.38 -9.76 4.20
N ILE A 81 1.44 -10.94 4.85
CA ILE A 81 2.46 -11.95 4.59
C ILE A 81 2.43 -12.49 3.15
N GLU A 82 1.31 -12.39 2.45
CA GLU A 82 1.20 -12.83 1.06
C GLU A 82 2.18 -12.10 0.14
N LEU A 83 2.58 -10.88 0.49
CA LEU A 83 3.55 -10.11 -0.27
C LEU A 83 4.91 -10.83 -0.33
N SER A 84 5.30 -11.53 0.74
CA SER A 84 6.53 -12.35 0.75
C SER A 84 6.52 -13.42 -0.34
N GLY A 85 5.38 -14.09 -0.52
CA GLY A 85 5.23 -15.11 -1.56
C GLY A 85 5.34 -14.52 -2.96
N LEU A 86 4.79 -13.34 -3.16
CA LEU A 86 4.92 -12.62 -4.42
C LEU A 86 6.36 -12.20 -4.69
N GLU A 87 7.08 -11.73 -3.69
CA GLU A 87 8.47 -11.33 -3.84
C GLU A 87 9.35 -12.49 -4.26
N VAL A 88 9.07 -13.70 -3.75
CA VAL A 88 9.76 -14.92 -4.16
C VAL A 88 9.48 -15.24 -5.63
N ARG A 89 8.26 -15.05 -6.08
CA ARG A 89 7.88 -15.26 -7.48
C ARG A 89 8.48 -14.20 -8.42
N LEU A 90 8.71 -13.00 -7.90
CA LEU A 90 9.30 -11.90 -8.63
C LEU A 90 10.79 -11.79 -8.27
N ILE A 91 11.55 -12.85 -8.60
CA ILE A 91 12.97 -12.91 -8.27
C ILE A 91 13.80 -11.84 -8.97
N ASN A 92 13.33 -11.35 -10.09
CA ASN A 92 14.01 -10.30 -10.84
C ASN A 92 13.59 -8.93 -10.26
N ALA A 93 14.56 -8.17 -9.79
CA ALA A 93 14.31 -6.84 -9.23
C ALA A 93 13.61 -5.91 -10.22
N ILE A 94 13.92 -6.01 -11.50
CA ILE A 94 13.30 -5.20 -12.55
C ILE A 94 11.80 -5.54 -12.67
N SER A 95 11.45 -6.82 -12.65
CA SER A 95 10.05 -7.25 -12.70
C SER A 95 9.26 -6.76 -11.49
N ARG A 96 9.87 -6.86 -10.29
CA ARG A 96 9.24 -6.37 -9.05
C ARG A 96 8.96 -4.88 -9.12
N GLU A 97 9.95 -4.09 -9.54
CA GLU A 97 9.80 -2.64 -9.67
C GLU A 97 8.77 -2.27 -10.74
N SER A 98 8.72 -3.00 -11.84
CA SER A 98 7.76 -2.79 -12.91
C SER A 98 6.32 -3.03 -12.45
N VAL A 99 6.08 -4.12 -11.72
CA VAL A 99 4.75 -4.44 -11.17
C VAL A 99 4.33 -3.39 -10.15
N LEU A 100 5.22 -3.01 -9.25
CA LEU A 100 4.94 -1.99 -8.24
C LEU A 100 4.63 -0.64 -8.90
N LYS A 101 5.39 -0.26 -9.91
CA LYS A 101 5.17 0.99 -10.66
C LYS A 101 3.79 0.98 -11.34
N THR A 102 3.40 -0.12 -11.94
CA THR A 102 2.08 -0.27 -12.54
C THR A 102 0.99 -0.13 -11.49
N CYS A 103 1.17 -0.75 -10.32
CA CYS A 103 0.25 -0.63 -9.19
C CYS A 103 0.09 0.84 -8.76
N ILE A 104 1.19 1.55 -8.58
CA ILE A 104 1.18 2.96 -8.19
C ILE A 104 0.46 3.81 -9.23
N ASN A 105 0.69 3.55 -10.52
CA ASN A 105 0.03 4.29 -11.59
C ASN A 105 -1.49 4.07 -11.59
N GLU A 106 -1.95 2.85 -11.32
CA GLU A 106 -3.38 2.55 -11.20
C GLU A 106 -4.00 3.29 -10.00
N VAL A 107 -3.28 3.35 -8.89
CA VAL A 107 -3.72 4.10 -7.71
C VAL A 107 -3.85 5.59 -8.03
N LYS A 108 -2.86 6.15 -8.73
CA LYS A 108 -2.87 7.57 -9.10
C LYS A 108 -4.02 7.95 -10.00
N ARG A 109 -4.47 7.04 -10.86
CA ARG A 109 -5.62 7.27 -11.74
C ARG A 109 -6.91 7.50 -10.98
N ILE A 110 -7.04 6.86 -9.83
CA ILE A 110 -8.25 6.92 -9.00
C ILE A 110 -8.20 8.09 -8.04
N MET A 111 -7.03 8.41 -7.52
CA MET A 111 -6.85 9.42 -6.47
C MET A 111 -6.27 10.70 -7.07
N ILE A 112 -7.14 11.55 -7.58
CA ILE A 112 -6.75 12.85 -8.10
C ILE A 112 -6.30 13.74 -6.94
N LEU A 113 -5.13 14.38 -7.06
CA LEU A 113 -4.59 15.30 -6.07
C LEU A 113 -4.20 14.66 -4.74
N SER A 114 -3.81 13.41 -4.75
CA SER A 114 -3.34 12.72 -3.55
C SER A 114 -1.84 12.79 -3.43
N LEU A 115 -1.37 12.98 -2.21
CA LEU A 115 0.04 12.78 -1.90
C LEU A 115 0.25 11.29 -1.63
N LEU A 116 1.12 10.68 -2.42
CA LEU A 116 1.41 9.27 -2.32
C LEU A 116 2.70 9.06 -1.54
N THR A 117 2.62 8.34 -0.42
CA THR A 117 3.78 7.95 0.36
C THR A 117 3.87 6.42 0.36
N VAL A 118 5.00 5.91 -0.13
CA VAL A 118 5.27 4.47 -0.11
C VAL A 118 6.24 4.18 1.02
N CYS A 119 5.81 3.35 1.98
CA CYS A 119 6.66 2.87 3.05
C CYS A 119 7.20 1.51 2.66
N ARG A 120 8.51 1.43 2.47
CA ARG A 120 9.20 0.21 2.05
C ARG A 120 10.41 -0.03 2.93
N VAL A 121 10.54 -1.22 3.41
CA VAL A 121 11.69 -1.62 4.24
C VAL A 121 12.71 -2.36 3.40
#